data_88333b73d343fbe6fb3412d303a5e401
#
_entry.id   88333b73d343fbe6fb3412d303a5e401
#
_cell.length_a   1.000
_cell.length_b   1.000
_cell.length_c   1.000
_cell.angle_alpha   90.00
_cell.angle_beta   90.00
_cell.angle_gamma   90.00
#
_symmetry.space_group_name_H-M   'P 1'
#
loop_
_entity.id
_entity.type
_entity.pdbx_description
1 polymer ?
#
loop_
_entity_poly.entity_id
_entity_poly.type
_entity_poly.pdbx_seq_one_letter_code
_entity_poly.pdbx_strand_id
1 'polypeptide(L)'
;GKQEEELALSMDGTPGCYYESRLIWSPDSKKLATLKTRQANCRRIPLLESRPENQLQPKLQWRDYAKPGDVLPVSVPVLFDIESKKQIALDTQLYENQFNLYLTGWREDSRAFTFEFNQRGHQRYVVGEVSAVDGKIRHLADERSDTFISYINNFRHDLYDGAEMLWMSERDGWRHLYRMDGKTGEVKNQVTRGEWVVRKV
;
A
#
# COMPACT_ATOMS: atom_id res chain seq x y z
N GLY A 1 -12.30 -28.03 -26.08
CA GLY A 1 -12.46 -27.35 -24.80
C GLY A 1 -13.59 -26.34 -24.93
N LYS A 2 -14.51 -26.30 -23.99
CA LYS A 2 -15.50 -25.22 -23.92
C LYS A 2 -14.70 -23.94 -23.69
N GLN A 3 -14.90 -22.96 -24.57
CA GLN A 3 -14.41 -21.60 -24.35
C GLN A 3 -15.17 -21.07 -23.12
N GLU A 4 -14.46 -20.88 -22.00
CA GLU A 4 -15.05 -20.25 -20.83
C GLU A 4 -15.36 -18.81 -21.20
N GLU A 5 -16.58 -18.38 -20.91
CA GLU A 5 -17.04 -17.03 -21.22
C GLU A 5 -16.32 -16.04 -20.28
N GLU A 6 -15.52 -15.15 -20.83
CA GLU A 6 -14.86 -14.10 -20.08
C GLU A 6 -15.89 -13.10 -19.52
N LEU A 7 -15.83 -12.83 -18.23
CA LEU A 7 -16.72 -11.89 -17.58
C LEU A 7 -15.96 -10.68 -17.06
N ALA A 8 -16.32 -9.50 -17.55
CA ALA A 8 -15.77 -8.24 -17.04
C ALA A 8 -16.39 -7.88 -15.69
N LEU A 9 -15.53 -7.65 -14.66
CA LEU A 9 -15.95 -7.18 -13.33
C LEU A 9 -16.08 -5.64 -13.28
N SER A 10 -15.46 -4.92 -14.20
CA SER A 10 -15.60 -3.47 -14.35
C SER A 10 -15.38 -3.04 -15.80
N MET A 11 -15.94 -1.87 -16.16
CA MET A 11 -15.81 -1.28 -17.50
C MET A 11 -15.30 0.16 -17.44
N ASP A 12 -14.77 0.59 -16.31
CA ASP A 12 -14.38 1.98 -16.03
C ASP A 12 -12.87 2.20 -15.99
N GLY A 13 -12.10 1.23 -16.51
CA GLY A 13 -10.66 1.34 -16.72
C GLY A 13 -10.32 2.17 -17.95
N THR A 14 -9.29 3.01 -17.87
CA THR A 14 -8.72 3.78 -18.99
C THR A 14 -7.19 3.72 -18.92
N PRO A 15 -6.46 4.08 -20.01
CA PRO A 15 -5.00 4.14 -19.96
C PRO A 15 -4.44 5.06 -18.87
N GLY A 16 -5.18 6.10 -18.48
CA GLY A 16 -4.80 7.03 -17.42
C GLY A 16 -5.33 6.66 -16.03
N CYS A 17 -6.23 5.67 -15.94
CA CYS A 17 -6.81 5.19 -14.69
C CYS A 17 -7.19 3.73 -14.86
N TYR A 18 -6.36 2.83 -14.35
CA TYR A 18 -6.46 1.39 -14.61
C TYR A 18 -6.37 0.56 -13.34
N TYR A 19 -6.82 -0.68 -13.42
CA TYR A 19 -6.65 -1.68 -12.37
C TYR A 19 -5.28 -2.33 -12.50
N GLU A 20 -4.58 -2.45 -11.39
CA GLU A 20 -3.26 -3.09 -11.38
C GLU A 20 -3.36 -4.59 -11.61
N SER A 21 -2.32 -5.17 -12.21
CA SER A 21 -2.25 -6.61 -12.46
C SER A 21 -2.03 -7.44 -11.20
N ARG A 22 -1.61 -6.82 -10.10
CA ARG A 22 -1.52 -7.49 -8.80
C ARG A 22 -2.91 -7.65 -8.21
N LEU A 23 -3.42 -8.86 -8.32
CA LEU A 23 -4.71 -9.27 -7.79
C LEU A 23 -4.49 -10.16 -6.57
N ILE A 24 -5.23 -9.97 -5.49
CA ILE A 24 -5.20 -10.84 -4.33
C ILE A 24 -6.60 -11.41 -4.07
N TRP A 25 -6.71 -12.73 -4.20
CA TRP A 25 -7.94 -13.45 -3.91
C TRP A 25 -8.11 -13.64 -2.41
N SER A 26 -9.37 -13.57 -1.93
CA SER A 26 -9.71 -14.03 -0.59
C SER A 26 -9.47 -15.54 -0.48
N PRO A 27 -9.07 -16.06 0.69
CA PRO A 27 -8.84 -17.49 0.90
C PRO A 27 -10.02 -18.38 0.49
N ASP A 28 -11.27 -17.90 0.65
CA ASP A 28 -12.49 -18.59 0.24
C ASP A 28 -12.83 -18.45 -1.26
N SER A 29 -11.98 -17.73 -2.02
CA SER A 29 -12.15 -17.46 -3.45
C SER A 29 -13.42 -16.71 -3.86
N LYS A 30 -14.12 -16.05 -2.91
CA LYS A 30 -15.35 -15.32 -3.19
C LYS A 30 -15.14 -13.84 -3.48
N LYS A 31 -13.99 -13.30 -3.14
CA LYS A 31 -13.68 -11.89 -3.32
C LYS A 31 -12.31 -11.69 -3.92
N LEU A 32 -12.17 -10.55 -4.61
CA LEU A 32 -10.95 -10.15 -5.27
C LEU A 32 -10.61 -8.71 -4.89
N ALA A 33 -9.41 -8.49 -4.36
CA ALA A 33 -8.92 -7.14 -4.09
C ALA A 33 -7.76 -6.79 -5.03
N THR A 34 -7.73 -5.53 -5.44
CA THR A 34 -6.67 -4.93 -6.26
C THR A 34 -6.56 -3.45 -5.97
N LEU A 35 -5.67 -2.77 -6.69
CA LEU A 35 -5.58 -1.32 -6.70
C LEU A 35 -6.08 -0.77 -8.03
N LYS A 36 -6.80 0.36 -7.97
CA LYS A 36 -7.09 1.20 -9.12
C LYS A 36 -6.18 2.42 -9.06
N THR A 37 -5.33 2.58 -10.06
CA THR A 37 -4.29 3.60 -10.08
C THR A 37 -4.60 4.65 -11.13
N ARG A 38 -4.71 5.91 -10.69
CA ARG A 38 -4.73 7.08 -11.56
C ARG A 38 -3.29 7.53 -11.79
N GLN A 39 -2.87 7.51 -13.05
CA GLN A 39 -1.55 7.95 -13.48
C GLN A 39 -1.37 9.46 -13.29
N ALA A 40 -0.12 9.86 -13.09
CA ALA A 40 0.30 11.25 -13.16
C ALA A 40 1.14 11.48 -14.42
N ASN A 41 1.12 12.69 -14.93
CA ASN A 41 2.04 13.10 -15.97
C ASN A 41 3.44 13.23 -15.37
N CYS A 42 4.23 12.17 -15.51
CA CYS A 42 5.61 12.18 -15.04
C CYS A 42 6.47 13.03 -15.95
N ARG A 43 7.22 13.97 -15.36
CA ARG A 43 8.21 14.74 -16.10
C ARG A 43 9.39 13.84 -16.46
N ARG A 44 10.03 14.16 -17.59
CA ARG A 44 11.19 13.43 -18.07
C ARG A 44 12.45 14.24 -17.85
N ILE A 45 13.53 13.58 -17.46
CA ILE A 45 14.85 14.19 -17.38
C ILE A 45 15.74 13.60 -18.47
N PRO A 46 16.63 14.41 -19.07
CA PRO A 46 17.66 13.93 -19.97
C PRO A 46 18.80 13.30 -19.17
N LEU A 47 19.24 12.15 -19.60
CA LEU A 47 20.44 11.48 -19.13
C LEU A 47 21.42 11.36 -20.30
N LEU A 48 22.66 11.77 -20.10
CA LEU A 48 23.70 11.65 -21.11
C LEU A 48 24.58 10.44 -20.79
N GLU A 49 24.53 9.44 -21.65
CA GLU A 49 25.48 8.34 -21.67
C GLU A 49 26.71 8.83 -22.42
N SER A 50 27.75 9.25 -21.70
CA SER A 50 28.93 9.88 -22.28
C SER A 50 29.78 8.94 -23.11
N ARG A 51 29.75 7.63 -22.82
CA ARG A 51 30.51 6.59 -23.51
C ARG A 51 29.65 5.36 -23.77
N PRO A 52 28.74 5.42 -24.74
CA PRO A 52 27.95 4.22 -25.13
C PRO A 52 28.87 3.19 -25.79
N GLU A 53 28.54 1.90 -25.59
CA GLU A 53 29.38 0.79 -26.15
C GLU A 53 29.28 0.67 -27.67
N ASN A 54 28.19 1.15 -28.27
CA ASN A 54 27.86 0.92 -29.67
C ASN A 54 28.08 2.13 -30.58
N GLN A 55 28.61 3.26 -30.06
CA GLN A 55 28.88 4.46 -30.85
C GLN A 55 29.94 5.35 -30.17
N LEU A 56 30.62 6.19 -30.96
CA LEU A 56 31.61 7.13 -30.45
C LEU A 56 30.99 8.37 -29.81
N GLN A 57 29.86 8.83 -30.34
CA GLN A 57 29.19 10.02 -29.85
C GLN A 57 28.36 9.71 -28.61
N PRO A 58 28.26 10.65 -27.64
CA PRO A 58 27.38 10.50 -26.51
C PRO A 58 25.93 10.24 -26.92
N LYS A 59 25.21 9.48 -26.15
CA LYS A 59 23.82 9.12 -26.40
C LYS A 59 22.90 9.78 -25.39
N LEU A 60 21.91 10.51 -25.87
CA LEU A 60 20.89 11.12 -25.04
C LEU A 60 19.77 10.09 -24.77
N GLN A 61 19.47 9.89 -23.50
CA GLN A 61 18.36 9.06 -23.04
C GLN A 61 17.39 9.91 -22.22
N TRP A 62 16.10 9.55 -22.26
CA TRP A 62 15.08 10.21 -21.46
C TRP A 62 14.54 9.22 -20.42
N ARG A 63 14.47 9.67 -19.18
CA ARG A 63 13.92 8.87 -18.09
C ARG A 63 12.80 9.62 -17.40
N ASP A 64 11.70 8.90 -17.13
CA ASP A 64 10.65 9.43 -16.30
C ASP A 64 11.16 9.58 -14.86
N TYR A 65 11.02 10.79 -14.33
CA TYR A 65 11.55 11.12 -13.01
C TYR A 65 10.72 12.22 -12.35
N ALA A 66 9.92 11.82 -11.36
CA ALA A 66 9.16 12.76 -10.57
C ALA A 66 10.07 13.49 -9.56
N LYS A 67 10.07 14.81 -9.61
CA LYS A 67 10.80 15.67 -8.65
C LYS A 67 9.90 16.05 -7.48
N PRO A 68 10.47 16.53 -6.35
CA PRO A 68 9.68 17.17 -5.31
C PRO A 68 8.76 18.26 -5.89
N GLY A 69 7.48 18.22 -5.54
CA GLY A 69 6.44 19.10 -6.11
C GLY A 69 5.70 18.55 -7.33
N ASP A 70 6.20 17.52 -8.00
CA ASP A 70 5.48 16.89 -9.10
C ASP A 70 4.30 16.06 -8.60
N VAL A 71 3.27 15.92 -9.43
CA VAL A 71 2.13 15.04 -9.15
C VAL A 71 2.60 13.58 -9.22
N LEU A 72 2.23 12.79 -8.25
CA LEU A 72 2.47 11.35 -8.22
C LEU A 72 1.22 10.57 -8.62
N PRO A 73 1.35 9.33 -9.12
CA PRO A 73 0.22 8.43 -9.27
C PRO A 73 -0.50 8.23 -7.93
N VAL A 74 -1.82 8.05 -7.99
CA VAL A 74 -2.64 7.79 -6.81
C VAL A 74 -3.35 6.47 -6.98
N SER A 75 -3.13 5.56 -6.03
CA SER A 75 -3.74 4.23 -6.01
C SER A 75 -4.78 4.15 -4.91
N VAL A 76 -5.91 3.52 -5.19
CA VAL A 76 -6.97 3.26 -4.23
C VAL A 76 -7.28 1.76 -4.19
N PRO A 77 -7.53 1.18 -3.01
CA PRO A 77 -7.98 -0.19 -2.90
C PRO A 77 -9.33 -0.37 -3.57
N VAL A 78 -9.53 -1.51 -4.19
CA VAL A 78 -10.80 -1.91 -4.79
C VAL A 78 -11.11 -3.34 -4.38
N LEU A 79 -12.37 -3.60 -4.08
CA LEU A 79 -12.88 -4.90 -3.67
C LEU A 79 -14.03 -5.30 -4.58
N PHE A 80 -13.94 -6.50 -5.15
CA PHE A 80 -15.01 -7.13 -5.93
C PHE A 80 -15.57 -8.33 -5.20
N ASP A 81 -16.88 -8.46 -5.20
CA ASP A 81 -17.58 -9.68 -4.88
C ASP A 81 -17.82 -10.48 -6.15
N ILE A 82 -17.31 -11.69 -6.21
CA ILE A 82 -17.29 -12.51 -7.42
C ILE A 82 -18.66 -13.13 -7.71
N GLU A 83 -19.39 -13.50 -6.67
CA GLU A 83 -20.71 -14.11 -6.82
C GLU A 83 -21.72 -13.10 -7.37
N SER A 84 -21.80 -11.92 -6.77
CA SER A 84 -22.68 -10.85 -7.23
C SER A 84 -22.15 -10.08 -8.43
N LYS A 85 -20.85 -10.26 -8.77
CA LYS A 85 -20.15 -9.57 -9.86
C LYS A 85 -20.14 -8.04 -9.68
N LYS A 86 -20.06 -7.58 -8.44
CA LYS A 86 -20.15 -6.16 -8.10
C LYS A 86 -18.91 -5.70 -7.34
N GLN A 87 -18.56 -4.45 -7.58
CA GLN A 87 -17.59 -3.74 -6.75
C GLN A 87 -18.25 -3.31 -5.45
N ILE A 88 -17.58 -3.58 -4.32
CA ILE A 88 -17.94 -3.06 -3.01
C ILE A 88 -17.33 -1.68 -2.86
N ALA A 89 -18.14 -0.69 -2.54
CA ALA A 89 -17.67 0.69 -2.37
C ALA A 89 -16.79 0.82 -1.12
N LEU A 90 -15.65 1.50 -1.27
CA LEU A 90 -14.70 1.76 -0.18
C LEU A 90 -14.61 3.27 0.04
N ASP A 91 -14.46 3.69 1.30
CA ASP A 91 -14.11 5.08 1.61
C ASP A 91 -12.59 5.26 1.53
N THR A 92 -12.13 5.78 0.38
CA THR A 92 -10.71 5.97 0.07
C THR A 92 -10.24 7.42 0.14
N GLN A 93 -11.11 8.37 0.50
CA GLN A 93 -10.76 9.81 0.56
C GLN A 93 -9.66 10.14 1.58
N LEU A 94 -9.49 9.27 2.58
CA LEU A 94 -8.48 9.42 3.63
C LEU A 94 -7.03 9.26 3.18
N TYR A 95 -6.80 8.81 1.93
CA TYR A 95 -5.46 8.46 1.42
C TYR A 95 -4.96 9.41 0.32
N GLU A 96 -5.35 10.65 0.41
CA GLU A 96 -4.81 11.72 -0.44
C GLU A 96 -3.34 12.02 -0.13
N ASN A 97 -2.66 12.66 -1.07
CA ASN A 97 -1.25 13.01 -0.96
C ASN A 97 -0.35 11.78 -0.73
N GLN A 98 -0.54 10.75 -1.54
CA GLN A 98 0.23 9.51 -1.44
C GLN A 98 1.67 9.68 -1.91
N PHE A 99 2.58 9.02 -1.21
CA PHE A 99 3.84 8.56 -1.77
C PHE A 99 3.64 7.17 -2.39
N ASN A 100 3.07 6.24 -1.64
CA ASN A 100 2.63 4.94 -2.13
C ASN A 100 1.49 4.36 -1.28
N LEU A 101 0.77 3.40 -1.88
CA LEU A 101 -0.17 2.52 -1.22
C LEU A 101 -0.05 1.14 -1.84
N TYR A 102 -0.01 0.09 -1.02
CA TYR A 102 0.07 -1.29 -1.52
C TYR A 102 -0.72 -2.26 -0.63
N LEU A 103 -1.28 -3.29 -1.27
CA LEU A 103 -1.99 -4.35 -0.57
C LEU A 103 -0.99 -5.32 0.08
N THR A 104 -1.25 -5.71 1.31
CA THR A 104 -0.38 -6.61 2.06
C THR A 104 -0.89 -8.05 2.10
N GLY A 105 -2.20 -8.27 2.22
CA GLY A 105 -2.77 -9.61 2.19
C GLY A 105 -4.16 -9.70 2.78
N TRP A 106 -4.75 -10.89 2.72
CA TRP A 106 -6.04 -11.23 3.32
C TRP A 106 -5.86 -11.82 4.72
N ARG A 107 -6.92 -11.70 5.55
CA ARG A 107 -7.10 -12.52 6.73
C ARG A 107 -7.45 -13.95 6.32
N GLU A 108 -7.02 -14.94 7.12
CA GLU A 108 -7.20 -16.36 6.81
C GLU A 108 -8.66 -16.76 6.66
N ASP A 109 -9.54 -16.13 7.43
CA ASP A 109 -10.99 -16.35 7.39
C ASP A 109 -11.73 -15.51 6.33
N SER A 110 -11.02 -14.83 5.46
CA SER A 110 -11.56 -13.99 4.37
C SER A 110 -12.38 -12.76 4.83
N ARG A 111 -12.40 -12.43 6.15
CA ARG A 111 -13.21 -11.32 6.67
C ARG A 111 -12.73 -9.96 6.22
N ALA A 112 -11.43 -9.81 5.90
CA ALA A 112 -10.81 -8.54 5.57
C ALA A 112 -9.50 -8.72 4.80
N PHE A 113 -9.07 -7.67 4.10
CA PHE A 113 -7.71 -7.55 3.58
C PHE A 113 -7.04 -6.30 4.14
N THR A 114 -5.71 -6.27 4.10
CA THR A 114 -4.92 -5.18 4.65
C THR A 114 -4.10 -4.49 3.58
N PHE A 115 -3.81 -3.22 3.83
CA PHE A 115 -2.94 -2.40 2.99
C PHE A 115 -2.06 -1.50 3.85
N GLU A 116 -1.01 -0.98 3.25
CA GLU A 116 -0.15 0.02 3.86
C GLU A 116 -0.12 1.27 3.00
N PHE A 117 -0.21 2.42 3.65
CA PHE A 117 -0.18 3.74 3.04
C PHE A 117 0.95 4.57 3.63
N ASN A 118 1.73 5.20 2.76
CA ASN A 118 2.75 6.15 3.12
C ASN A 118 2.42 7.50 2.49
N GLN A 119 2.28 8.51 3.31
CA GLN A 119 2.02 9.87 2.85
C GLN A 119 3.27 10.48 2.21
N ARG A 120 3.08 11.29 1.19
CA ARG A 120 4.14 12.10 0.61
C ARG A 120 4.67 13.09 1.66
N GLY A 121 6.00 13.12 1.83
CA GLY A 121 6.66 13.82 2.93
C GLY A 121 6.94 12.92 4.13
N HIS A 122 6.37 11.69 4.13
CA HIS A 122 6.65 10.63 5.12
C HIS A 122 6.37 11.04 6.57
N GLN A 123 5.38 11.91 6.78
CA GLN A 123 4.94 12.34 8.11
C GLN A 123 3.74 11.54 8.64
N ARG A 124 3.15 10.69 7.78
CA ARG A 124 2.08 9.77 8.16
C ARG A 124 2.27 8.42 7.49
N TYR A 125 2.13 7.36 8.27
CA TYR A 125 2.13 5.98 7.79
C TYR A 125 0.96 5.22 8.41
N VAL A 126 0.16 4.58 7.56
CA VAL A 126 -1.06 3.88 8.00
C VAL A 126 -0.98 2.42 7.61
N VAL A 127 -1.34 1.55 8.53
CA VAL A 127 -1.75 0.17 8.26
C VAL A 127 -3.27 0.13 8.34
N GLY A 128 -3.90 -0.08 7.21
CA GLY A 128 -5.35 -0.15 7.09
C GLY A 128 -5.85 -1.58 6.90
N GLU A 129 -7.07 -1.83 7.39
CA GLU A 129 -7.80 -3.07 7.13
C GLU A 129 -9.17 -2.74 6.56
N VAL A 130 -9.53 -3.41 5.46
CA VAL A 130 -10.79 -3.25 4.74
C VAL A 130 -11.67 -4.44 5.02
N SER A 131 -12.84 -4.20 5.56
CA SER A 131 -13.87 -5.23 5.78
C SER A 131 -14.36 -5.80 4.45
N ALA A 132 -14.35 -7.11 4.33
CA ALA A 132 -14.83 -7.81 3.14
C ALA A 132 -16.37 -7.81 3.01
N VAL A 133 -17.08 -7.41 4.06
CA VAL A 133 -18.55 -7.41 4.08
C VAL A 133 -19.11 -6.08 3.58
N ASP A 134 -18.62 -4.97 4.11
CA ASP A 134 -19.19 -3.64 3.89
C ASP A 134 -18.19 -2.61 3.36
N GLY A 135 -16.94 -3.01 3.12
CA GLY A 135 -15.90 -2.13 2.60
C GLY A 135 -15.42 -1.05 3.58
N LYS A 136 -15.85 -1.09 4.85
CA LYS A 136 -15.38 -0.14 5.85
C LYS A 136 -13.90 -0.31 6.10
N ILE A 137 -13.23 0.82 6.25
CA ILE A 137 -11.79 0.88 6.52
C ILE A 137 -11.56 1.27 7.97
N ARG A 138 -10.71 0.53 8.64
CA ARG A 138 -10.21 0.87 9.98
C ARG A 138 -8.69 0.89 9.98
N HIS A 139 -8.09 1.68 10.87
CA HIS A 139 -6.65 1.73 11.02
C HIS A 139 -6.19 0.77 12.12
N LEU A 140 -5.25 -0.10 11.79
CA LEU A 140 -4.54 -0.96 12.74
C LEU A 140 -3.36 -0.21 13.36
N ALA A 141 -2.74 0.70 12.58
CA ALA A 141 -1.77 1.67 13.01
C ALA A 141 -1.94 2.96 12.19
N ASP A 142 -1.81 4.12 12.83
CA ASP A 142 -1.75 5.45 12.19
C ASP A 142 -0.60 6.21 12.86
N GLU A 143 0.60 6.03 12.33
CA GLU A 143 1.80 6.69 12.82
C GLU A 143 1.90 8.09 12.25
N ARG A 144 2.24 9.04 13.10
CA ARG A 144 2.43 10.45 12.74
C ARG A 144 3.72 10.98 13.33
N SER A 145 4.40 11.83 12.59
CA SER A 145 5.62 12.51 12.99
C SER A 145 5.62 13.92 12.44
N ASP A 146 6.09 14.88 13.23
CA ASP A 146 6.27 16.25 12.77
C ASP A 146 7.46 16.39 11.79
N THR A 147 8.32 15.38 11.72
CA THR A 147 9.51 15.38 10.88
C THR A 147 9.45 14.30 9.80
N PHE A 148 9.76 13.06 10.14
CA PHE A 148 9.91 11.97 9.19
C PHE A 148 9.70 10.62 9.87
N ILE A 149 9.00 9.70 9.20
CA ILE A 149 8.85 8.31 9.60
C ILE A 149 9.80 7.46 8.76
N SER A 150 10.71 6.73 9.40
CA SER A 150 11.63 5.82 8.71
C SER A 150 10.88 4.57 8.23
N TYR A 151 10.30 4.65 7.04
CA TYR A 151 9.44 3.61 6.47
C TYR A 151 10.19 2.46 5.78
N ILE A 152 11.47 2.65 5.43
CA ILE A 152 12.24 1.68 4.62
C ILE A 152 12.41 0.33 5.32
N ASN A 153 12.49 0.34 6.66
CA ASN A 153 12.68 -0.85 7.45
C ASN A 153 11.52 -1.04 8.46
N ASN A 154 10.32 -0.65 8.09
CA ASN A 154 9.16 -0.92 8.91
C ASN A 154 8.99 -2.43 9.08
N PHE A 155 8.66 -2.82 10.30
CA PHE A 155 8.36 -4.20 10.63
C PHE A 155 6.93 -4.29 11.14
N ARG A 156 6.19 -5.21 10.53
CA ARG A 156 4.86 -5.63 10.93
C ARG A 156 4.80 -7.15 10.94
N HIS A 157 4.24 -7.69 12.00
CA HIS A 157 3.92 -9.11 12.05
C HIS A 157 2.57 -9.31 12.74
N ASP A 158 1.61 -9.84 12.00
CA ASP A 158 0.29 -10.14 12.51
C ASP A 158 0.31 -11.45 13.27
N LEU A 159 -0.27 -11.46 14.47
CA LEU A 159 -0.41 -12.62 15.32
C LEU A 159 -1.88 -13.04 15.37
N TYR A 160 -2.11 -14.35 15.44
CA TYR A 160 -3.47 -14.91 15.59
C TYR A 160 -4.46 -14.35 14.55
N ASP A 161 -4.07 -14.43 13.28
CA ASP A 161 -4.83 -13.89 12.14
C ASP A 161 -5.24 -12.41 12.33
N GLY A 162 -4.32 -11.62 12.89
CA GLY A 162 -4.51 -10.18 13.09
C GLY A 162 -5.32 -9.81 14.33
N ALA A 163 -5.54 -10.73 15.28
CA ALA A 163 -6.08 -10.37 16.59
C ALA A 163 -5.12 -9.48 17.36
N GLU A 164 -3.83 -9.60 17.08
CA GLU A 164 -2.76 -8.76 17.59
C GLU A 164 -1.75 -8.47 16.48
N MET A 165 -0.92 -7.46 16.68
CA MET A 165 0.11 -7.08 15.75
C MET A 165 1.37 -6.66 16.50
N LEU A 166 2.52 -7.17 16.08
CA LEU A 166 3.81 -6.56 16.42
C LEU A 166 4.11 -5.47 15.39
N TRP A 167 4.31 -4.27 15.89
CA TRP A 167 4.53 -3.08 15.08
C TRP A 167 5.79 -2.35 15.53
N MET A 168 6.59 -1.91 14.56
CA MET A 168 7.76 -1.08 14.81
C MET A 168 7.38 0.39 14.72
N SER A 169 7.62 1.14 15.81
CA SER A 169 7.23 2.54 15.94
C SER A 169 8.32 3.38 16.59
N GLU A 170 8.41 4.65 16.22
CA GLU A 170 9.31 5.65 16.80
C GLU A 170 8.59 6.61 17.77
N ARG A 171 7.41 6.22 18.28
CA ARG A 171 6.50 7.05 19.08
C ARG A 171 7.06 7.56 20.41
N ASP A 172 8.09 6.92 20.94
CA ASP A 172 8.79 7.33 22.17
C ASP A 172 10.14 8.03 21.91
N GLY A 173 10.43 8.38 20.65
CA GLY A 173 11.68 9.00 20.22
C GLY A 173 12.74 7.99 19.79
N TRP A 174 12.55 6.69 20.05
CA TRP A 174 13.40 5.60 19.63
C TRP A 174 12.62 4.55 18.89
N ARG A 175 13.27 3.81 17.99
CA ARG A 175 12.62 2.81 17.18
C ARG A 175 12.51 1.48 17.95
N HIS A 176 11.30 1.17 18.40
CA HIS A 176 11.02 -0.01 19.21
C HIS A 176 9.84 -0.83 18.69
N LEU A 177 9.75 -2.06 19.19
CA LEU A 177 8.63 -2.95 18.93
C LEU A 177 7.52 -2.73 19.97
N TYR A 178 6.31 -2.67 19.48
CA TYR A 178 5.08 -2.55 20.24
C TYR A 178 4.14 -3.69 19.88
N ARG A 179 3.48 -4.25 20.89
CA ARG A 179 2.36 -5.17 20.70
C ARG A 179 1.08 -4.35 20.72
N MET A 180 0.33 -4.46 19.63
CA MET A 180 -0.90 -3.70 19.41
C MET A 180 -2.10 -4.62 19.37
N ASP A 181 -3.24 -4.12 19.81
CA ASP A 181 -4.51 -4.78 19.63
C ASP A 181 -4.95 -4.68 18.17
N GLY A 182 -5.14 -5.81 17.52
CA GLY A 182 -5.49 -5.86 16.10
C GLY A 182 -6.95 -5.45 15.80
N LYS A 183 -7.80 -5.23 16.83
CA LYS A 183 -9.18 -4.76 16.66
C LYS A 183 -9.28 -3.24 16.86
N THR A 184 -8.64 -2.72 17.90
CA THR A 184 -8.74 -1.30 18.26
C THR A 184 -7.60 -0.46 17.70
N GLY A 185 -6.45 -1.06 17.36
CA GLY A 185 -5.22 -0.35 16.99
C GLY A 185 -4.49 0.24 18.20
N GLU A 186 -4.93 -0.06 19.43
CA GLU A 186 -4.30 0.45 20.65
C GLU A 186 -3.05 -0.33 21.01
N VAL A 187 -2.09 0.35 21.63
CA VAL A 187 -0.89 -0.28 22.16
C VAL A 187 -1.23 -1.07 23.43
N LYS A 188 -1.00 -2.38 23.40
CA LYS A 188 -1.13 -3.24 24.58
C LYS A 188 0.10 -3.13 25.49
N ASN A 189 1.29 -3.16 24.90
CA ASN A 189 2.55 -2.95 25.61
C ASN A 189 3.71 -2.66 24.65
N GLN A 190 4.73 -1.99 25.16
CA GLN A 190 6.02 -1.87 24.49
C GLN A 190 6.86 -3.13 24.77
N VAL A 191 7.36 -3.75 23.71
CA VAL A 191 8.13 -5.01 23.79
C VAL A 191 9.61 -4.74 24.04
N THR A 192 10.18 -3.76 23.34
CA THR A 192 11.57 -3.33 23.51
C THR A 192 11.61 -1.87 23.93
N ARG A 193 12.61 -1.48 24.76
CA ARG A 193 12.75 -0.11 25.26
C ARG A 193 14.21 0.25 25.53
N GLY A 194 14.53 1.54 25.56
CA GLY A 194 15.84 2.06 25.87
C GLY A 194 16.31 3.14 24.90
N GLU A 195 17.43 3.77 25.15
CA GLU A 195 18.04 4.80 24.29
C GLU A 195 18.84 4.18 23.14
N TRP A 196 18.17 3.35 22.35
CA TRP A 196 18.72 2.66 21.19
C TRP A 196 17.59 2.28 20.22
N VAL A 197 17.93 1.88 19.00
CA VAL A 197 16.97 1.52 17.95
C VAL A 197 17.02 0.04 17.60
N VAL A 198 15.87 -0.58 17.40
CA VAL A 198 15.75 -1.88 16.73
C VAL A 198 15.99 -1.67 15.22
N ARG A 199 17.04 -2.29 14.68
CA ARG A 199 17.39 -2.15 13.26
C ARG A 199 16.78 -3.23 12.38
N LYS A 200 16.65 -4.43 12.93
CA LYS A 200 16.13 -5.60 12.21
C LYS A 200 15.49 -6.58 13.21
N VAL A 201 14.41 -7.21 12.79
CA VAL A 201 13.71 -8.30 13.49
C VAL A 201 13.78 -9.56 12.63
#